data_9ef546773d8afe8985bd96fb1fc21f6d
#
_entry.id   9ef546773d8afe8985bd96fb1fc21f6d
#
_cell.length_a   1.000
_cell.length_b   1.000
_cell.length_c   1.000
_cell.angle_alpha   90.00
_cell.angle_beta   90.00
_cell.angle_gamma   90.00
#
_symmetry.space_group_name_H-M   'P 1'
#
loop_
_entity.id
_entity.type
_entity.pdbx_description
1 polymer ?
#
loop_
_entity_poly.entity_id
_entity_poly.type
_entity_poly.pdbx_seq_one_letter_code
_entity_poly.pdbx_strand_id
1 'polypeptide(L)'
;MNKDLIKYTEENIFPEYSKNESGHGIDHIKYVIKRSFDIVSQNKLDVNLDMVYIIAAYHDIGHHIDSKNHEKVSAEIMSKDKELERFFNDEELRIIKEAIEDHRASSDHEPRSIYGRIVSSADRNNTVEDCLRRTYTYGLKLDPKSSDEELFERAYNVLLNKFGENGYAKFFFKDKEYEQFLKDIRKLLKDKEKYIETQREYITKLKRENKLWIKKNI
;
A
#
# COMPACT_ATOMS: atom_id res chain seq x y z
N MET A 1 -0.88 13.30 -19.70
CA MET A 1 -1.51 13.61 -18.40
C MET A 1 -2.00 15.05 -18.37
N ASN A 2 -3.19 15.24 -17.87
CA ASN A 2 -3.86 16.55 -17.77
C ASN A 2 -3.19 17.39 -16.65
N LYS A 3 -2.69 18.59 -16.99
CA LYS A 3 -1.97 19.45 -16.03
C LYS A 3 -2.89 20.07 -14.98
N ASP A 4 -4.14 20.34 -15.34
CA ASP A 4 -5.11 20.92 -14.40
C ASP A 4 -5.55 19.87 -13.37
N LEU A 5 -5.69 18.60 -13.77
CA LEU A 5 -5.94 17.48 -12.84
C LEU A 5 -4.79 17.32 -11.85
N ILE A 6 -3.53 17.35 -12.33
CA ILE A 6 -2.36 17.27 -11.46
C ILE A 6 -2.37 18.40 -10.45
N LYS A 7 -2.52 19.64 -10.93
CA LYS A 7 -2.57 20.83 -10.07
C LYS A 7 -3.67 20.72 -9.01
N TYR A 8 -4.88 20.34 -9.44
CA TYR A 8 -6.00 20.14 -8.53
C TYR A 8 -5.66 19.13 -7.42
N THR A 9 -5.11 17.99 -7.81
CA THR A 9 -4.74 16.91 -6.89
C THR A 9 -3.68 17.35 -5.89
N GLU A 10 -2.64 18.07 -6.37
CA GLU A 10 -1.56 18.56 -5.51
C GLU A 10 -2.02 19.61 -4.51
N GLU A 11 -2.96 20.48 -4.91
CA GLU A 11 -3.47 21.57 -4.08
C GLU A 11 -4.56 21.14 -3.10
N ASN A 12 -5.39 20.13 -3.45
CA ASN A 12 -6.59 19.80 -2.67
C ASN A 12 -6.56 18.37 -2.06
N ILE A 13 -5.92 17.41 -2.70
CA ILE A 13 -5.95 16.02 -2.26
C ILE A 13 -4.70 15.65 -1.45
N PHE A 14 -3.52 16.01 -1.91
CA PHE A 14 -2.28 15.70 -1.21
C PHE A 14 -2.19 16.27 0.21
N PRO A 15 -2.70 17.49 0.52
CA PRO A 15 -2.70 17.99 1.90
C PRO A 15 -3.51 17.14 2.88
N GLU A 16 -4.56 16.44 2.43
CA GLU A 16 -5.38 15.56 3.26
C GLU A 16 -4.57 14.40 3.87
N TYR A 17 -3.52 13.97 3.20
CA TYR A 17 -2.63 12.89 3.66
C TYR A 17 -1.79 13.24 4.91
N SER A 18 -1.75 14.53 5.29
CA SER A 18 -1.17 14.95 6.57
C SER A 18 -1.91 14.39 7.79
N LYS A 19 -3.17 13.97 7.61
CA LYS A 19 -4.03 13.35 8.63
C LYS A 19 -3.73 11.86 8.82
N ASN A 20 -3.12 11.21 7.81
CA ASN A 20 -2.81 9.79 7.85
C ASN A 20 -1.55 9.51 8.68
N GLU A 21 -1.41 8.27 9.13
CA GLU A 21 -0.19 7.77 9.77
C GLU A 21 0.99 7.75 8.76
N SER A 22 2.21 7.79 9.29
CA SER A 22 3.44 7.89 8.48
C SER A 22 3.59 6.80 7.40
N GLY A 23 2.98 5.64 7.58
CA GLY A 23 2.99 4.55 6.59
C GLY A 23 2.02 4.74 5.41
N HIS A 24 1.08 5.69 5.52
CA HIS A 24 0.03 6.00 4.55
C HIS A 24 -0.04 7.52 4.28
N GLY A 25 1.07 8.22 4.48
CA GLY A 25 1.21 9.66 4.20
C GLY A 25 1.58 9.94 2.76
N ILE A 26 1.84 11.21 2.47
CA ILE A 26 2.08 11.72 1.10
C ILE A 26 3.25 11.02 0.37
N ASP A 27 4.31 10.62 1.08
CA ASP A 27 5.44 9.93 0.47
C ASP A 27 5.03 8.56 -0.07
N HIS A 28 4.16 7.83 0.66
CA HIS A 28 3.57 6.58 0.19
C HIS A 28 2.74 6.79 -1.07
N ILE A 29 1.90 7.83 -1.11
CA ILE A 29 1.06 8.13 -2.27
C ILE A 29 1.89 8.45 -3.50
N LYS A 30 2.91 9.30 -3.36
CA LYS A 30 3.84 9.61 -4.46
C LYS A 30 4.58 8.35 -4.95
N TYR A 31 4.95 7.46 -4.04
CA TYR A 31 5.53 6.16 -4.37
C TYR A 31 4.55 5.30 -5.19
N VAL A 32 3.28 5.16 -4.73
CA VAL A 32 2.27 4.36 -5.42
C VAL A 32 1.94 4.94 -6.81
N ILE A 33 1.84 6.27 -6.94
CA ILE A 33 1.67 6.94 -8.24
C ILE A 33 2.83 6.58 -9.18
N LYS A 34 4.08 6.79 -8.75
CA LYS A 34 5.26 6.46 -9.56
C LYS A 34 5.25 4.99 -9.96
N ARG A 35 5.01 4.12 -9.00
CA ARG A 35 5.02 2.66 -9.21
C ARG A 35 3.92 2.22 -10.17
N SER A 36 2.75 2.85 -10.12
CA SER A 36 1.65 2.59 -11.07
C SER A 36 2.06 2.93 -12.50
N PHE A 37 2.75 4.04 -12.72
CA PHE A 37 3.26 4.42 -14.04
C PHE A 37 4.40 3.49 -14.50
N ASP A 38 5.28 3.07 -13.61
CA ASP A 38 6.33 2.10 -13.91
C ASP A 38 5.71 0.76 -14.40
N ILE A 39 4.66 0.27 -13.75
CA ILE A 39 3.91 -0.93 -14.15
C ILE A 39 3.30 -0.75 -15.54
N VAL A 40 2.61 0.37 -15.78
CA VAL A 40 2.01 0.68 -17.08
C VAL A 40 3.06 0.68 -18.19
N SER A 41 4.17 1.37 -17.97
CA SER A 41 5.25 1.50 -18.96
C SER A 41 5.94 0.16 -19.24
N GLN A 42 6.32 -0.57 -18.18
CA GLN A 42 7.03 -1.87 -18.32
C GLN A 42 6.19 -2.92 -19.01
N ASN A 43 4.87 -2.91 -18.80
CA ASN A 43 3.95 -3.88 -19.38
C ASN A 43 3.27 -3.36 -20.66
N LYS A 44 3.59 -2.15 -21.12
CA LYS A 44 3.04 -1.51 -22.33
C LYS A 44 1.50 -1.53 -22.33
N LEU A 45 0.91 -1.17 -21.18
CA LEU A 45 -0.53 -1.18 -21.02
C LEU A 45 -1.16 0.02 -21.72
N ASP A 46 -2.20 -0.23 -22.50
CA ASP A 46 -3.02 0.83 -23.13
C ASP A 46 -4.14 1.24 -22.16
N VAL A 47 -3.88 2.28 -21.39
CA VAL A 47 -4.79 2.77 -20.32
C VAL A 47 -4.76 4.30 -20.26
N ASN A 48 -5.85 4.90 -19.77
CA ASN A 48 -5.91 6.31 -19.48
C ASN A 48 -5.03 6.64 -18.25
N LEU A 49 -3.90 7.35 -18.48
CA LEU A 49 -2.94 7.68 -17.42
C LEU A 49 -3.51 8.63 -16.37
N ASP A 50 -4.50 9.48 -16.73
CA ASP A 50 -5.16 10.37 -15.79
C ASP A 50 -6.02 9.56 -14.81
N MET A 51 -6.68 8.49 -15.26
CA MET A 51 -7.38 7.55 -14.38
C MET A 51 -6.40 6.82 -13.44
N VAL A 52 -5.27 6.30 -13.95
CA VAL A 52 -4.25 5.65 -13.12
C VAL A 52 -3.76 6.60 -12.04
N TYR A 53 -3.48 7.85 -12.40
CA TYR A 53 -3.00 8.89 -11.49
C TYR A 53 -4.01 9.15 -10.36
N ILE A 54 -5.27 9.40 -10.71
CA ILE A 54 -6.27 9.79 -9.73
C ILE A 54 -6.65 8.63 -8.79
N ILE A 55 -6.70 7.39 -9.30
CA ILE A 55 -6.93 6.20 -8.46
C ILE A 55 -5.81 6.07 -7.42
N ALA A 56 -4.55 6.17 -7.86
CA ALA A 56 -3.41 6.12 -6.97
C ALA A 56 -3.37 7.30 -5.97
N ALA A 57 -3.85 8.49 -6.39
CA ALA A 57 -3.91 9.66 -5.53
C ALA A 57 -4.99 9.57 -4.44
N TYR A 58 -6.07 8.82 -4.66
CA TYR A 58 -7.19 8.69 -3.71
C TYR A 58 -7.20 7.41 -2.90
N HIS A 59 -6.43 6.36 -3.27
CA HIS A 59 -6.63 5.01 -2.73
C HIS A 59 -6.62 4.92 -1.20
N ASP A 60 -5.82 5.74 -0.53
CA ASP A 60 -5.63 5.72 0.93
C ASP A 60 -6.12 7.00 1.64
N ILE A 61 -6.83 7.91 0.94
CA ILE A 61 -7.23 9.21 1.52
C ILE A 61 -8.11 9.05 2.77
N GLY A 62 -8.90 7.98 2.85
CA GLY A 62 -9.79 7.67 3.97
C GLY A 62 -9.14 6.90 5.12
N HIS A 63 -7.83 6.59 5.06
CA HIS A 63 -7.18 5.72 6.02
C HIS A 63 -7.22 6.25 7.47
N HIS A 64 -7.15 7.57 7.67
CA HIS A 64 -7.24 8.19 9.00
C HIS A 64 -8.65 8.15 9.60
N ILE A 65 -9.69 7.95 8.78
CA ILE A 65 -11.09 7.88 9.20
C ILE A 65 -11.42 6.45 9.65
N ASP A 66 -11.16 5.46 8.80
CA ASP A 66 -11.35 4.04 9.12
C ASP A 66 -10.26 3.20 8.45
N SER A 67 -9.22 2.86 9.20
CA SER A 67 -8.09 2.06 8.69
C SER A 67 -8.47 0.63 8.31
N LYS A 68 -9.60 0.11 8.81
CA LYS A 68 -10.06 -1.25 8.49
C LYS A 68 -10.84 -1.33 7.17
N ASN A 69 -11.55 -0.26 6.83
CA ASN A 69 -12.37 -0.16 5.63
C ASN A 69 -11.97 1.05 4.78
N HIS A 70 -10.68 1.43 4.84
CA HIS A 70 -10.19 2.65 4.17
C HIS A 70 -10.44 2.65 2.67
N GLU A 71 -10.47 1.49 2.01
CA GLU A 71 -10.75 1.35 0.59
C GLU A 71 -12.16 1.86 0.23
N LYS A 72 -13.16 1.55 1.06
CA LYS A 72 -14.54 2.01 0.87
C LYS A 72 -14.69 3.49 1.20
N VAL A 73 -14.07 3.92 2.31
CA VAL A 73 -14.08 5.33 2.72
C VAL A 73 -13.39 6.21 1.69
N SER A 74 -12.24 5.77 1.16
CA SER A 74 -11.51 6.49 0.09
C SER A 74 -12.34 6.61 -1.19
N ALA A 75 -13.00 5.53 -1.60
CA ALA A 75 -13.89 5.52 -2.77
C ALA A 75 -15.11 6.45 -2.58
N GLU A 76 -15.62 6.53 -1.34
CA GLU A 76 -16.73 7.42 -1.01
C GLU A 76 -16.31 8.91 -1.03
N ILE A 77 -15.12 9.22 -0.51
CA ILE A 77 -14.54 10.57 -0.58
C ILE A 77 -14.37 10.98 -2.04
N MET A 78 -13.77 10.12 -2.88
CA MET A 78 -13.62 10.38 -4.31
C MET A 78 -14.96 10.62 -5.00
N SER A 79 -15.99 9.80 -4.71
CA SER A 79 -17.32 9.92 -5.34
C SER A 79 -18.05 11.21 -4.99
N LYS A 80 -17.70 11.87 -3.90
CA LYS A 80 -18.27 13.17 -3.47
C LYS A 80 -17.54 14.36 -4.06
N ASP A 81 -16.39 14.13 -4.70
CA ASP A 81 -15.58 15.19 -5.28
C ASP A 81 -16.09 15.58 -6.68
N LYS A 82 -16.91 16.64 -6.72
CA LYS A 82 -17.53 17.16 -7.93
C LYS A 82 -16.55 17.76 -8.95
N GLU A 83 -15.37 18.18 -8.53
CA GLU A 83 -14.37 18.69 -9.46
C GLU A 83 -13.88 17.63 -10.45
N LEU A 84 -13.94 16.35 -10.07
CA LEU A 84 -13.56 15.24 -10.95
C LEU A 84 -14.47 15.09 -12.17
N GLU A 85 -15.73 15.55 -12.11
CA GLU A 85 -16.67 15.58 -13.26
C GLU A 85 -16.17 16.47 -14.42
N ARG A 86 -15.20 17.37 -14.16
CA ARG A 86 -14.54 18.19 -15.21
C ARG A 86 -13.54 17.39 -16.03
N PHE A 87 -13.05 16.29 -15.52
CA PHE A 87 -11.95 15.49 -16.10
C PHE A 87 -12.40 14.12 -16.58
N PHE A 88 -13.46 13.57 -16.00
CA PHE A 88 -13.92 12.21 -16.23
C PHE A 88 -15.43 12.17 -16.44
N ASN A 89 -15.86 11.30 -17.34
CA ASN A 89 -17.27 10.99 -17.51
C ASN A 89 -17.78 9.99 -16.44
N ASP A 90 -19.10 9.76 -16.39
CA ASP A 90 -19.74 8.91 -15.38
C ASP A 90 -19.19 7.48 -15.36
N GLU A 91 -18.89 6.90 -16.53
CA GLU A 91 -18.33 5.56 -16.63
C GLU A 91 -16.89 5.49 -16.11
N GLU A 92 -16.07 6.50 -16.44
CA GLU A 92 -14.69 6.60 -15.91
C GLU A 92 -14.70 6.80 -14.39
N LEU A 93 -15.61 7.65 -13.86
CA LEU A 93 -15.76 7.87 -12.41
C LEU A 93 -16.19 6.58 -11.71
N ARG A 94 -17.07 5.79 -12.31
CA ARG A 94 -17.46 4.48 -11.79
C ARG A 94 -16.25 3.52 -11.72
N ILE A 95 -15.46 3.44 -12.80
CA ILE A 95 -14.26 2.60 -12.85
C ILE A 95 -13.22 3.06 -11.82
N ILE A 96 -13.01 4.37 -11.67
CA ILE A 96 -12.09 4.96 -10.68
C ILE A 96 -12.52 4.55 -9.27
N LYS A 97 -13.81 4.70 -8.94
CA LYS A 97 -14.36 4.30 -7.65
C LYS A 97 -14.11 2.81 -7.36
N GLU A 98 -14.48 1.94 -8.31
CA GLU A 98 -14.30 0.50 -8.18
C GLU A 98 -12.82 0.12 -8.02
N ALA A 99 -11.91 0.79 -8.72
CA ALA A 99 -10.49 0.53 -8.63
C ALA A 99 -9.92 0.95 -7.26
N ILE A 100 -10.43 2.03 -6.66
CA ILE A 100 -10.08 2.45 -5.29
C ILE A 100 -10.57 1.41 -4.28
N GLU A 101 -11.80 0.91 -4.40
CA GLU A 101 -12.33 -0.16 -3.55
C GLU A 101 -11.49 -1.45 -3.64
N ASP A 102 -10.97 -1.76 -4.83
CA ASP A 102 -10.30 -3.03 -5.14
C ASP A 102 -8.79 -3.05 -4.81
N HIS A 103 -8.18 -1.92 -4.36
CA HIS A 103 -6.72 -1.85 -4.23
C HIS A 103 -6.15 -2.76 -3.15
N ARG A 104 -6.96 -3.15 -2.17
CA ARG A 104 -6.51 -3.84 -0.98
C ARG A 104 -6.05 -5.28 -1.25
N ALA A 105 -4.88 -5.68 -0.69
CA ALA A 105 -4.33 -7.02 -0.87
C ALA A 105 -5.22 -8.13 -0.30
N SER A 106 -5.94 -7.83 0.79
CA SER A 106 -6.81 -8.76 1.51
C SER A 106 -8.27 -8.72 1.04
N SER A 107 -8.55 -8.13 -0.14
CA SER A 107 -9.87 -8.21 -0.75
C SER A 107 -10.26 -9.68 -0.99
N ASP A 108 -11.52 -10.01 -0.84
CA ASP A 108 -12.10 -11.33 -1.07
C ASP A 108 -12.32 -11.65 -2.57
N HIS A 109 -12.10 -10.66 -3.44
CA HIS A 109 -12.22 -10.76 -4.89
C HIS A 109 -11.01 -10.11 -5.60
N GLU A 110 -10.81 -10.49 -6.86
CA GLU A 110 -9.82 -9.82 -7.70
C GLU A 110 -10.31 -8.45 -8.16
N PRO A 111 -9.39 -7.48 -8.38
CA PRO A 111 -9.78 -6.18 -8.89
C PRO A 111 -10.58 -6.29 -10.19
N ARG A 112 -11.73 -5.60 -10.23
CA ARG A 112 -12.72 -5.62 -11.33
C ARG A 112 -12.20 -5.05 -12.65
N SER A 113 -11.17 -4.20 -12.58
CA SER A 113 -10.62 -3.53 -13.75
C SER A 113 -9.09 -3.65 -13.82
N ILE A 114 -8.53 -3.36 -15.01
CA ILE A 114 -7.08 -3.22 -15.17
C ILE A 114 -6.51 -2.12 -14.28
N TYR A 115 -7.27 -1.04 -14.05
CA TYR A 115 -6.87 0.07 -13.19
C TYR A 115 -6.72 -0.36 -11.73
N GLY A 116 -7.69 -1.11 -11.21
CA GLY A 116 -7.62 -1.70 -9.87
C GLY A 116 -6.44 -2.65 -9.73
N ARG A 117 -6.14 -3.47 -10.74
CA ARG A 117 -4.97 -4.35 -10.77
C ARG A 117 -3.66 -3.58 -10.74
N ILE A 118 -3.57 -2.45 -11.48
CA ILE A 118 -2.37 -1.59 -11.50
C ILE A 118 -2.11 -1.02 -10.12
N VAL A 119 -3.07 -0.31 -9.53
CA VAL A 119 -2.88 0.37 -8.24
C VAL A 119 -2.73 -0.64 -7.10
N SER A 120 -3.52 -1.71 -7.10
CA SER A 120 -3.38 -2.81 -6.15
C SER A 120 -1.97 -3.42 -6.19
N SER A 121 -1.38 -3.61 -7.37
CA SER A 121 -0.01 -4.10 -7.51
C SER A 121 1.03 -3.06 -7.06
N ALA A 122 0.82 -1.79 -7.40
CA ALA A 122 1.71 -0.69 -7.03
C ALA A 122 1.79 -0.48 -5.52
N ASP A 123 0.69 -0.73 -4.78
CA ASP A 123 0.62 -0.63 -3.32
C ASP A 123 1.24 -1.85 -2.59
N ARG A 124 1.80 -2.82 -3.30
CA ARG A 124 2.49 -3.94 -2.62
C ARG A 124 3.85 -3.52 -2.11
N ASN A 125 4.22 -4.04 -0.92
CA ASN A 125 5.59 -3.95 -0.44
C ASN A 125 6.52 -4.66 -1.43
N ASN A 126 7.69 -4.11 -1.63
CA ASN A 126 8.71 -4.64 -2.53
C ASN A 126 10.10 -4.77 -1.87
N THR A 127 10.20 -4.57 -0.55
CA THR A 127 11.42 -4.81 0.22
C THR A 127 11.13 -5.65 1.46
N VAL A 128 12.08 -6.53 1.81
CA VAL A 128 11.99 -7.37 3.01
C VAL A 128 12.03 -6.49 4.25
N GLU A 129 12.90 -5.49 4.27
CA GLU A 129 13.09 -4.55 5.37
C GLU A 129 11.80 -3.80 5.73
N ASP A 130 11.08 -3.31 4.71
CA ASP A 130 9.80 -2.66 4.93
C ASP A 130 8.75 -3.62 5.52
N CYS A 131 8.73 -4.87 5.05
CA CYS A 131 7.86 -5.89 5.62
C CYS A 131 8.16 -6.14 7.10
N LEU A 132 9.44 -6.32 7.45
CA LEU A 132 9.87 -6.54 8.84
C LEU A 132 9.51 -5.36 9.74
N ARG A 133 9.78 -4.13 9.27
CA ARG A 133 9.46 -2.91 10.02
C ARG A 133 7.96 -2.72 10.20
N ARG A 134 7.18 -2.75 9.11
CA ARG A 134 5.73 -2.48 9.13
C ARG A 134 4.96 -3.50 9.96
N THR A 135 5.29 -4.80 9.84
CA THR A 135 4.61 -5.84 10.64
C THR A 135 4.91 -5.70 12.12
N TYR A 136 6.14 -5.38 12.50
CA TYR A 136 6.51 -5.11 13.88
C TYR A 136 5.78 -3.88 14.44
N THR A 137 5.84 -2.73 13.74
CA THR A 137 5.23 -1.48 14.20
C THR A 137 3.71 -1.59 14.28
N TYR A 138 3.09 -2.30 13.34
CA TYR A 138 1.65 -2.57 13.38
C TYR A 138 1.27 -3.48 14.56
N GLY A 139 2.04 -4.54 14.79
CA GLY A 139 1.84 -5.41 15.94
C GLY A 139 1.92 -4.66 17.27
N LEU A 140 2.94 -3.80 17.42
CA LEU A 140 3.11 -2.96 18.60
C LEU A 140 1.98 -1.93 18.80
N LYS A 141 1.41 -1.42 17.70
CA LYS A 141 0.22 -0.54 17.75
C LYS A 141 -1.02 -1.30 18.24
N LEU A 142 -1.22 -2.54 17.79
CA LEU A 142 -2.36 -3.37 18.20
C LEU A 142 -2.28 -3.79 19.66
N ASP A 143 -1.07 -4.13 20.12
CA ASP A 143 -0.82 -4.52 21.50
C ASP A 143 0.52 -3.94 21.99
N PRO A 144 0.47 -2.74 22.59
CA PRO A 144 1.68 -2.07 23.10
C PRO A 144 2.38 -2.79 24.25
N LYS A 145 1.75 -3.82 24.84
CA LYS A 145 2.31 -4.60 25.96
C LYS A 145 2.99 -5.88 25.51
N SER A 146 2.84 -6.26 24.24
CA SER A 146 3.51 -7.45 23.71
C SER A 146 5.03 -7.32 23.81
N SER A 147 5.69 -8.41 24.16
CA SER A 147 7.13 -8.53 24.07
C SER A 147 7.61 -8.50 22.60
N ASP A 148 8.87 -8.19 22.38
CA ASP A 148 9.46 -8.24 21.04
C ASP A 148 9.30 -9.65 20.41
N GLU A 149 9.45 -10.72 21.19
CA GLU A 149 9.33 -12.10 20.70
C GLU A 149 7.90 -12.41 20.23
N GLU A 150 6.88 -12.00 20.97
CA GLU A 150 5.49 -12.16 20.56
C GLU A 150 5.18 -11.37 19.28
N LEU A 151 5.77 -10.16 19.14
CA LEU A 151 5.64 -9.36 17.94
C LEU A 151 6.33 -10.00 16.74
N PHE A 152 7.51 -10.61 16.90
CA PHE A 152 8.21 -11.33 15.84
C PHE A 152 7.45 -12.57 15.38
N GLU A 153 6.91 -13.36 16.32
CA GLU A 153 6.06 -14.51 16.03
C GLU A 153 4.81 -14.11 15.23
N ARG A 154 4.12 -13.06 15.67
CA ARG A 154 2.95 -12.50 14.96
C ARG A 154 3.33 -12.05 13.56
N ALA A 155 4.44 -11.31 13.42
CA ALA A 155 4.91 -10.80 12.15
C ALA A 155 5.25 -11.92 11.17
N TYR A 156 5.92 -13.01 11.63
CA TYR A 156 6.18 -14.20 10.83
C TYR A 156 4.90 -14.79 10.25
N ASN A 157 3.89 -15.01 11.09
CA ASN A 157 2.62 -15.61 10.64
C ASN A 157 1.87 -14.70 9.65
N VAL A 158 1.88 -13.39 9.88
CA VAL A 158 1.28 -12.40 8.97
C VAL A 158 1.97 -12.44 7.60
N LEU A 159 3.30 -12.42 7.57
CA LEU A 159 4.06 -12.44 6.32
C LEU A 159 3.98 -13.79 5.59
N LEU A 160 3.96 -14.90 6.34
CA LEU A 160 3.76 -16.24 5.76
C LEU A 160 2.40 -16.34 5.07
N ASN A 161 1.33 -15.86 5.71
CA ASN A 161 -0.01 -15.85 5.13
C ASN A 161 -0.12 -14.89 3.94
N LYS A 162 0.65 -13.80 3.94
CA LYS A 162 0.59 -12.79 2.88
C LYS A 162 1.44 -13.14 1.67
N PHE A 163 2.69 -13.59 1.87
CA PHE A 163 3.69 -13.76 0.80
C PHE A 163 4.24 -15.18 0.68
N GLY A 164 3.88 -16.11 1.56
CA GLY A 164 4.27 -17.52 1.46
C GLY A 164 3.90 -18.14 0.10
N GLU A 165 4.21 -19.40 -0.11
CA GLU A 165 3.93 -20.08 -1.39
C GLU A 165 2.43 -20.02 -1.76
N ASN A 166 1.56 -20.13 -0.76
CA ASN A 166 0.10 -20.00 -0.90
C ASN A 166 -0.42 -18.66 -0.36
N GLY A 167 0.42 -17.62 -0.34
CA GLY A 167 0.06 -16.33 0.21
C GLY A 167 -1.02 -15.61 -0.61
N TYR A 168 -1.87 -14.85 0.10
CA TYR A 168 -3.01 -14.19 -0.54
C TYR A 168 -2.63 -12.96 -1.36
N ALA A 169 -1.44 -12.36 -1.15
CA ALA A 169 -1.02 -11.18 -1.89
C ALA A 169 -0.71 -11.53 -3.34
N LYS A 170 -1.57 -11.08 -4.25
CA LYS A 170 -1.40 -11.25 -5.69
C LYS A 170 -0.72 -10.02 -6.31
N PHE A 171 0.06 -10.25 -7.35
CA PHE A 171 0.63 -9.24 -8.22
C PHE A 171 0.26 -9.60 -9.67
N PHE A 172 -0.29 -8.64 -10.40
CA PHE A 172 -0.98 -8.96 -11.67
C PHE A 172 -0.12 -8.73 -12.91
N PHE A 173 1.09 -8.22 -12.76
CA PHE A 173 1.95 -7.80 -13.87
C PHE A 173 3.34 -8.40 -13.76
N LYS A 174 4.10 -8.42 -14.87
CA LYS A 174 5.53 -8.75 -14.83
C LYS A 174 6.30 -7.60 -14.20
N ASP A 175 7.08 -7.90 -13.18
CA ASP A 175 7.87 -6.92 -12.44
C ASP A 175 9.06 -7.58 -11.76
N LYS A 176 10.25 -7.27 -12.27
CA LYS A 176 11.50 -7.91 -11.81
C LYS A 176 11.81 -7.60 -10.36
N GLU A 177 11.52 -6.39 -9.88
CA GLU A 177 11.77 -5.99 -8.49
C GLU A 177 10.85 -6.76 -7.54
N TYR A 178 9.55 -6.86 -7.88
CA TYR A 178 8.61 -7.62 -7.09
C TYR A 178 8.89 -9.13 -7.11
N GLU A 179 9.28 -9.67 -8.25
CA GLU A 179 9.71 -11.08 -8.38
C GLU A 179 10.93 -11.38 -7.50
N GLN A 180 11.92 -10.44 -7.48
CA GLN A 180 13.09 -10.58 -6.62
C GLN A 180 12.69 -10.47 -5.14
N PHE A 181 11.87 -9.49 -4.78
CA PHE A 181 11.31 -9.39 -3.43
C PHE A 181 10.62 -10.68 -2.99
N LEU A 182 9.76 -11.27 -3.83
CA LEU A 182 9.09 -12.53 -3.49
C LEU A 182 10.07 -13.69 -3.27
N LYS A 183 11.14 -13.78 -4.06
CA LYS A 183 12.19 -14.79 -3.84
C LYS A 183 12.86 -14.60 -2.47
N ASP A 184 13.19 -13.36 -2.13
CA ASP A 184 13.94 -13.04 -0.92
C ASP A 184 13.07 -13.24 0.33
N ILE A 185 11.83 -12.73 0.33
CA ILE A 185 10.92 -12.92 1.47
C ILE A 185 10.54 -14.38 1.66
N ARG A 186 10.25 -15.14 0.59
CA ARG A 186 9.94 -16.56 0.67
C ARG A 186 11.12 -17.38 1.17
N LYS A 187 12.34 -17.05 0.72
CA LYS A 187 13.57 -17.68 1.24
C LYS A 187 13.71 -17.47 2.74
N LEU A 188 13.43 -16.27 3.23
CA LEU A 188 13.48 -15.96 4.65
C LEU A 188 12.37 -16.68 5.42
N LEU A 189 11.15 -16.74 4.89
CA LEU A 189 9.99 -17.38 5.55
C LEU A 189 10.05 -18.91 5.58
N LYS A 190 10.94 -19.56 4.83
CA LYS A 190 11.15 -21.02 4.90
C LYS A 190 11.78 -21.48 6.21
N ASP A 191 12.51 -20.59 6.87
CA ASP A 191 13.22 -20.86 8.13
C ASP A 191 12.75 -19.85 9.18
N LYS A 192 11.88 -20.31 10.07
CA LYS A 192 11.26 -19.46 11.10
C LYS A 192 12.30 -18.90 12.08
N GLU A 193 13.26 -19.72 12.49
CA GLU A 193 14.30 -19.30 13.45
C GLU A 193 15.16 -18.19 12.84
N LYS A 194 15.60 -18.40 11.62
CA LYS A 194 16.35 -17.39 10.85
C LYS A 194 15.55 -16.12 10.61
N TYR A 195 14.23 -16.24 10.34
CA TYR A 195 13.37 -15.08 10.20
C TYR A 195 13.33 -14.25 11.50
N ILE A 196 13.10 -14.89 12.64
CA ILE A 196 13.03 -14.22 13.94
C ILE A 196 14.36 -13.54 14.27
N GLU A 197 15.50 -14.20 14.03
CA GLU A 197 16.84 -13.64 14.23
C GLU A 197 17.03 -12.40 13.34
N THR A 198 16.74 -12.50 12.04
CA THR A 198 16.86 -11.39 11.08
C THR A 198 16.01 -10.19 11.50
N GLN A 199 14.75 -10.44 11.91
CA GLN A 199 13.86 -9.37 12.35
C GLN A 199 14.35 -8.73 13.65
N ARG A 200 14.83 -9.53 14.61
CA ARG A 200 15.41 -9.04 15.87
C ARG A 200 16.60 -8.11 15.62
N GLU A 201 17.54 -8.53 14.78
CA GLU A 201 18.71 -7.72 14.42
C GLU A 201 18.29 -6.40 13.76
N TYR A 202 17.40 -6.47 12.78
CA TYR A 202 16.92 -5.31 12.06
C TYR A 202 16.17 -4.31 12.97
N ILE A 203 15.24 -4.78 13.79
CA ILE A 203 14.49 -3.94 14.73
C ILE A 203 15.39 -3.34 15.80
N THR A 204 16.38 -4.09 16.31
CA THR A 204 17.37 -3.59 17.26
C THR A 204 18.18 -2.46 16.64
N LYS A 205 18.61 -2.61 15.39
CA LYS A 205 19.29 -1.55 14.64
C LYS A 205 18.42 -0.30 14.51
N LEU A 206 17.16 -0.45 14.10
CA LEU A 206 16.22 0.68 13.96
C LEU A 206 15.97 1.38 15.30
N LYS A 207 15.85 0.63 16.40
CA LYS A 207 15.71 1.21 17.76
C LYS A 207 16.93 2.06 18.13
N ARG A 208 18.15 1.58 17.87
CA ARG A 208 19.40 2.33 18.14
C ARG A 208 19.53 3.60 17.30
N GLU A 209 19.08 3.56 16.05
CA GLU A 209 19.14 4.69 15.13
C GLU A 209 17.95 5.67 15.28
N ASN A 210 17.05 5.48 16.25
CA ASN A 210 15.79 6.22 16.43
C ASN A 210 14.93 6.28 15.15
N LYS A 211 15.05 5.27 14.29
CA LYS A 211 14.33 5.17 13.00
C LYS A 211 13.04 4.35 13.09
N LEU A 212 12.69 3.83 14.25
CA LEU A 212 11.39 3.24 14.51
C LEU A 212 10.39 4.38 14.75
N TRP A 213 9.63 4.73 13.72
CA TRP A 213 8.57 5.74 13.78
C TRP A 213 7.38 5.22 14.59
N ILE A 214 7.54 5.17 15.90
CA ILE A 214 6.45 4.92 16.82
C ILE A 214 6.11 6.28 17.41
N LYS A 215 4.94 6.84 17.05
CA LYS A 215 4.40 7.95 17.86
C LYS A 215 4.23 7.41 19.27
N LYS A 216 5.07 7.86 20.21
CA LYS A 216 4.77 7.72 21.62
C LYS A 216 3.50 8.49 21.84
N ASN A 217 2.40 7.78 22.10
CA ASN A 217 1.22 8.42 22.70
C ASN A 217 1.68 8.92 24.08
N ILE A 218 1.93 10.21 24.17
CA ILE A 218 2.01 10.96 25.43
C ILE A 218 0.62 11.45 25.72
#